data_edaca3514ac4cf7f5d01daffa6f7a2e4
#
_entry.id   edaca3514ac4cf7f5d01daffa6f7a2e4
#
_cell.length_a   1.000
_cell.length_b   1.000
_cell.length_c   1.000
_cell.angle_alpha   90.00
_cell.angle_beta   90.00
_cell.angle_gamma   90.00
#
_symmetry.space_group_name_H-M   'P 1'
#
loop_
_entity.id
_entity.type
_entity.pdbx_description
1 polymer ?
#
loop_
_entity_poly.entity_id
_entity_poly.type
_entity_poly.pdbx_seq_one_letter_code
_entity_poly.pdbx_strand_id
1 'polypeptide(L)'
;MASILILATRPESDVLPSLELLSHSVKTIPAQPAQLVNAPNSDVIIVDARTDLVSAKSLCKILQATGLSSPLLLVITEGGLTAVSPDWGVTDVILETAGPAEVDARIRLALGRANADTHSDTRILASGVVIDEASYSVKVHDKPLDLTYKEFELLRFLSTHPSRVFTREQLLSEVWGYDYFGGTRTVDVHVRRLRAKLGEMEQLIGTVRNVGYRFNVAEDARKAPLSA
;
A
#
# COMPACT_ATOMS: atom_id res chain seq x y z
N MET A 1 -11.73 16.68 -6.73
CA MET A 1 -12.36 17.21 -5.50
C MET A 1 -12.04 16.20 -4.40
N ALA A 2 -11.33 16.62 -3.35
CA ALA A 2 -10.94 15.74 -2.24
C ALA A 2 -11.70 16.11 -0.96
N SER A 3 -11.92 15.13 -0.09
CA SER A 3 -12.44 15.34 1.26
C SER A 3 -11.27 15.56 2.23
N ILE A 4 -11.28 16.68 2.94
CA ILE A 4 -10.21 17.11 3.84
C ILE A 4 -10.74 17.18 5.26
N LEU A 5 -10.07 16.51 6.19
CA LEU A 5 -10.32 16.62 7.62
C LEU A 5 -9.27 17.51 8.26
N ILE A 6 -9.71 18.59 8.89
CA ILE A 6 -8.83 19.46 9.68
C ILE A 6 -8.99 19.15 11.17
N LEU A 7 -7.88 18.87 11.83
CA LEU A 7 -7.81 18.71 13.27
C LEU A 7 -7.25 20.01 13.87
N ALA A 8 -8.15 20.83 14.41
CA ALA A 8 -7.81 22.15 14.94
C ALA A 8 -8.75 22.54 16.09
N THR A 9 -8.31 23.50 16.88
CA THR A 9 -9.15 24.16 17.92
C THR A 9 -9.86 25.39 17.39
N ARG A 10 -9.53 25.82 16.16
CA ARG A 10 -10.07 26.99 15.45
C ARG A 10 -10.81 26.59 14.19
N PRO A 11 -11.70 27.43 13.64
CA PRO A 11 -12.30 27.21 12.31
C PRO A 11 -11.26 27.03 11.22
N GLU A 12 -11.63 26.36 10.14
CA GLU A 12 -10.75 26.11 8.98
C GLU A 12 -10.24 27.41 8.34
N SER A 13 -11.07 28.45 8.24
CA SER A 13 -10.69 29.77 7.72
C SER A 13 -9.53 30.40 8.49
N ASP A 14 -9.40 30.10 9.76
CA ASP A 14 -8.30 30.58 10.61
C ASP A 14 -7.05 29.69 10.49
N VAL A 15 -7.22 28.43 10.10
CA VAL A 15 -6.10 27.47 10.01
C VAL A 15 -5.35 27.64 8.71
N LEU A 16 -6.07 27.66 7.59
CA LEU A 16 -5.50 27.75 6.25
C LEU A 16 -6.52 28.44 5.33
N PRO A 17 -6.55 29.79 5.31
CA PRO A 17 -7.55 30.55 4.55
C PRO A 17 -7.57 30.21 3.06
N SER A 18 -6.43 29.77 2.52
CA SER A 18 -6.28 29.36 1.12
C SER A 18 -7.23 28.22 0.71
N LEU A 19 -7.68 27.37 1.66
CA LEU A 19 -8.58 26.25 1.36
C LEU A 19 -9.98 26.72 0.92
N GLU A 20 -10.47 27.87 1.39
CA GLU A 20 -11.77 28.42 0.99
C GLU A 20 -11.83 28.75 -0.51
N LEU A 21 -10.68 28.99 -1.13
CA LEU A 21 -10.54 29.30 -2.55
C LEU A 21 -10.41 28.05 -3.43
N LEU A 22 -10.38 26.86 -2.81
CA LEU A 22 -10.20 25.58 -3.50
C LEU A 22 -11.49 24.74 -3.47
N SER A 23 -11.69 23.94 -4.51
CA SER A 23 -12.89 23.10 -4.64
C SER A 23 -12.76 21.77 -3.89
N HIS A 24 -12.47 21.84 -2.58
CA HIS A 24 -12.41 20.66 -1.71
C HIS A 24 -13.60 20.65 -0.74
N SER A 25 -13.94 19.45 -0.21
CA SER A 25 -14.89 19.33 0.89
C SER A 25 -14.12 19.32 2.20
N VAL A 26 -14.23 20.38 3.00
CA VAL A 26 -13.48 20.55 4.23
C VAL A 26 -14.38 20.34 5.44
N LYS A 27 -13.91 19.55 6.41
CA LYS A 27 -14.55 19.37 7.71
C LYS A 27 -13.54 19.57 8.82
N THR A 28 -13.86 20.42 9.78
CA THR A 28 -13.01 20.68 10.95
C THR A 28 -13.59 19.99 12.19
N ILE A 29 -12.73 19.30 12.93
CA ILE A 29 -13.07 18.76 14.26
C ILE A 29 -11.99 19.15 15.27
N PRO A 30 -12.31 19.15 16.58
CA PRO A 30 -11.32 19.45 17.62
C PRO A 30 -10.12 18.51 17.55
N ALA A 31 -8.90 19.07 17.70
CA ALA A 31 -7.63 18.36 17.72
C ALA A 31 -7.43 17.55 19.03
N GLN A 32 -8.34 16.61 19.30
CA GLN A 32 -8.36 15.79 20.51
C GLN A 32 -8.45 14.31 20.15
N PRO A 33 -7.71 13.41 20.82
CA PRO A 33 -7.73 11.97 20.54
C PRO A 33 -9.14 11.35 20.60
N ALA A 34 -9.97 11.80 21.54
CA ALA A 34 -11.35 11.31 21.72
C ALA A 34 -12.24 11.55 20.48
N GLN A 35 -11.96 12.60 19.70
CA GLN A 35 -12.73 12.95 18.52
C GLN A 35 -12.37 12.11 17.30
N LEU A 36 -11.20 11.44 17.32
CA LEU A 36 -10.74 10.60 16.23
C LEU A 36 -11.55 9.31 16.08
N VAL A 37 -12.17 8.82 17.16
CA VAL A 37 -12.98 7.59 17.15
C VAL A 37 -14.17 7.72 16.19
N ASN A 38 -14.75 8.92 16.06
CA ASN A 38 -15.89 9.22 15.20
C ASN A 38 -15.50 10.13 14.02
N ALA A 39 -14.20 10.23 13.70
CA ALA A 39 -13.74 11.04 12.60
C ALA A 39 -14.30 10.51 11.27
N PRO A 40 -14.76 11.37 10.36
CA PRO A 40 -15.21 10.93 9.05
C PRO A 40 -14.02 10.43 8.22
N ASN A 41 -14.28 9.47 7.36
CA ASN A 41 -13.30 9.10 6.33
C ASN A 41 -12.98 10.32 5.47
N SER A 42 -11.70 10.57 5.27
CA SER A 42 -11.21 11.72 4.50
C SER A 42 -10.01 11.29 3.65
N ASP A 43 -9.87 11.93 2.49
CA ASP A 43 -8.77 11.67 1.58
C ASP A 43 -7.45 12.24 2.10
N VAL A 44 -7.52 13.32 2.89
CA VAL A 44 -6.36 14.00 3.50
C VAL A 44 -6.70 14.45 4.91
N ILE A 45 -5.76 14.32 5.82
CA ILE A 45 -5.87 14.84 7.19
C ILE A 45 -4.87 15.98 7.36
N ILE A 46 -5.34 17.12 7.86
CA ILE A 46 -4.51 18.29 8.19
C ILE A 46 -4.53 18.51 9.69
N VAL A 47 -3.37 18.61 10.31
CA VAL A 47 -3.23 18.92 11.75
C VAL A 47 -2.72 20.35 11.91
N ASP A 48 -3.43 21.15 12.71
CA ASP A 48 -2.98 22.51 13.08
C ASP A 48 -1.93 22.42 14.20
N ALA A 49 -0.68 22.74 13.85
CA ALA A 49 0.46 22.75 14.77
C ALA A 49 1.02 24.16 15.03
N ARG A 50 0.29 25.21 14.65
CA ARG A 50 0.80 26.59 14.74
C ARG A 50 0.95 27.07 16.18
N THR A 51 0.12 26.58 17.09
CA THR A 51 0.08 27.08 18.48
C THR A 51 0.64 26.09 19.50
N ASP A 52 0.54 24.77 19.25
CA ASP A 52 0.99 23.74 20.18
C ASP A 52 1.64 22.57 19.42
N LEU A 53 2.95 22.65 19.28
CA LEU A 53 3.76 21.63 18.60
C LEU A 53 3.78 20.28 19.34
N VAL A 54 3.70 20.31 20.68
CA VAL A 54 3.79 19.10 21.50
C VAL A 54 2.51 18.26 21.34
N SER A 55 1.36 18.91 21.48
CA SER A 55 0.06 18.26 21.27
C SER A 55 -0.11 17.79 19.84
N ALA A 56 0.30 18.59 18.85
CA ALA A 56 0.25 18.21 17.43
C ALA A 56 1.11 16.97 17.15
N LYS A 57 2.36 16.92 17.66
CA LYS A 57 3.21 15.73 17.55
C LYS A 57 2.57 14.48 18.14
N SER A 58 2.00 14.61 19.33
CA SER A 58 1.32 13.50 20.01
C SER A 58 0.12 13.00 19.19
N LEU A 59 -0.67 13.92 18.63
CA LEU A 59 -1.80 13.61 17.79
C LEU A 59 -1.40 12.90 16.49
N CYS A 60 -0.33 13.37 15.84
CA CYS A 60 0.23 12.72 14.66
C CYS A 60 0.64 11.26 14.94
N LYS A 61 1.30 11.02 16.09
CA LYS A 61 1.68 9.64 16.49
C LYS A 61 0.47 8.75 16.77
N ILE A 62 -0.58 9.29 17.37
CA ILE A 62 -1.83 8.54 17.59
C ILE A 62 -2.46 8.19 16.25
N LEU A 63 -2.57 9.14 15.32
CA LEU A 63 -3.11 8.93 13.99
C LEU A 63 -2.37 7.82 13.24
N GLN A 64 -1.04 7.81 13.28
CA GLN A 64 -0.23 6.73 12.70
C GLN A 64 -0.53 5.37 13.34
N ALA A 65 -0.60 5.33 14.68
CA ALA A 65 -0.87 4.08 15.42
C ALA A 65 -2.26 3.49 15.13
N THR A 66 -3.22 4.30 14.66
CA THR A 66 -4.55 3.82 14.26
C THR A 66 -4.59 3.18 12.87
N GLY A 67 -3.45 3.18 12.14
CA GLY A 67 -3.37 2.57 10.80
C GLY A 67 -4.12 3.35 9.71
N LEU A 68 -4.31 4.67 9.91
CA LEU A 68 -4.93 5.53 8.89
C LEU A 68 -4.06 5.56 7.62
N SER A 69 -4.66 5.26 6.48
CA SER A 69 -4.00 5.27 5.17
C SER A 69 -3.98 6.66 4.51
N SER A 70 -4.77 7.62 5.03
CA SER A 70 -4.82 8.97 4.49
C SER A 70 -3.53 9.74 4.76
N PRO A 71 -2.98 10.49 3.78
CA PRO A 71 -1.82 11.32 3.98
C PRO A 71 -2.07 12.39 5.05
N LEU A 72 -1.08 12.59 5.92
CA LEU A 72 -1.11 13.50 7.05
C LEU A 72 -0.28 14.74 6.74
N LEU A 73 -0.92 15.89 6.65
CA LEU A 73 -0.26 17.17 6.44
C LEU A 73 -0.27 17.98 7.74
N LEU A 74 0.76 18.79 7.94
CA LEU A 74 0.89 19.62 9.12
C LEU A 74 0.84 21.10 8.72
N VAL A 75 -0.08 21.90 9.28
CA VAL A 75 -0.03 23.36 9.15
C VAL A 75 0.79 23.94 10.28
N ILE A 76 1.78 24.76 9.96
CA ILE A 76 2.81 25.19 10.88
C ILE A 76 3.29 26.63 10.56
N THR A 77 3.81 27.30 11.57
CA THR A 77 4.53 28.56 11.38
C THR A 77 5.96 28.30 10.88
N GLU A 78 6.60 29.31 10.26
CA GLU A 78 8.01 29.21 9.84
C GLU A 78 8.93 28.82 11.00
N GLY A 79 8.73 29.44 12.18
CA GLY A 79 9.51 29.13 13.37
C GLY A 79 9.35 27.69 13.88
N GLY A 80 8.19 27.10 13.66
CA GLY A 80 7.89 25.72 14.06
C GLY A 80 8.59 24.66 13.21
N LEU A 81 9.03 24.99 11.99
CA LEU A 81 9.65 24.01 11.06
C LEU A 81 10.86 23.30 11.66
N THR A 82 11.63 23.99 12.52
CA THR A 82 12.82 23.42 13.16
C THR A 82 12.51 22.26 14.12
N ALA A 83 11.27 22.16 14.59
CA ALA A 83 10.83 21.10 15.51
C ALA A 83 10.33 19.84 14.78
N VAL A 84 10.03 19.95 13.49
CA VAL A 84 9.51 18.82 12.69
C VAL A 84 10.64 17.87 12.34
N SER A 85 10.42 16.59 12.57
CA SER A 85 11.37 15.52 12.27
C SER A 85 10.62 14.28 11.73
N PRO A 86 11.30 13.35 11.07
CA PRO A 86 10.66 12.18 10.45
C PRO A 86 9.81 11.33 11.41
N ASP A 87 10.12 11.36 12.71
CA ASP A 87 9.39 10.63 13.76
C ASP A 87 7.98 11.18 14.04
N TRP A 88 7.61 12.32 13.46
CA TRP A 88 6.23 12.82 13.50
C TRP A 88 5.30 12.04 12.55
N GLY A 89 5.90 11.43 11.50
CA GLY A 89 5.18 10.62 10.51
C GLY A 89 4.22 11.40 9.64
N VAL A 90 4.48 12.68 9.46
CA VAL A 90 3.72 13.52 8.53
C VAL A 90 4.23 13.32 7.10
N THR A 91 3.31 13.36 6.15
CA THR A 91 3.60 13.22 4.72
C THR A 91 4.24 14.50 4.16
N ASP A 92 3.76 15.68 4.60
CA ASP A 92 4.28 16.99 4.19
C ASP A 92 3.89 18.07 5.20
N VAL A 93 4.49 19.25 5.07
CA VAL A 93 4.18 20.44 5.88
C VAL A 93 3.71 21.58 5.00
N ILE A 94 2.77 22.38 5.53
CA ILE A 94 2.22 23.58 4.87
C ILE A 94 2.44 24.75 5.80
N LEU A 95 3.05 25.82 5.31
CA LEU A 95 3.12 27.05 6.07
C LEU A 95 1.74 27.71 6.16
N GLU A 96 1.41 28.30 7.28
CA GLU A 96 0.12 29.02 7.45
C GLU A 96 -0.08 30.16 6.45
N THR A 97 1.01 30.67 5.88
CA THR A 97 1.05 31.73 4.87
C THR A 97 0.98 31.21 3.44
N ALA A 98 0.88 29.88 3.24
CA ALA A 98 0.86 29.28 1.90
C ALA A 98 -0.34 29.74 1.08
N GLY A 99 -0.07 30.14 -0.17
CA GLY A 99 -1.11 30.54 -1.10
C GLY A 99 -1.90 29.36 -1.68
N PRO A 100 -3.08 29.63 -2.32
CA PRO A 100 -3.97 28.57 -2.81
C PRO A 100 -3.30 27.60 -3.78
N ALA A 101 -2.45 28.09 -4.68
CA ALA A 101 -1.75 27.25 -5.65
C ALA A 101 -0.75 26.28 -4.99
N GLU A 102 -0.06 26.71 -3.92
CA GLU A 102 0.84 25.87 -3.16
C GLU A 102 0.07 24.81 -2.39
N VAL A 103 -0.99 25.20 -1.70
CA VAL A 103 -1.84 24.30 -0.92
C VAL A 103 -2.44 23.21 -1.82
N ASP A 104 -3.00 23.58 -2.97
CA ASP A 104 -3.55 22.62 -3.93
C ASP A 104 -2.48 21.66 -4.47
N ALA A 105 -1.28 22.17 -4.79
CA ALA A 105 -0.19 21.35 -5.27
C ALA A 105 0.27 20.32 -4.21
N ARG A 106 0.42 20.74 -2.94
CA ARG A 106 0.82 19.83 -1.84
C ARG A 106 -0.24 18.77 -1.59
N ILE A 107 -1.52 19.12 -1.57
CA ILE A 107 -2.63 18.17 -1.43
C ILE A 107 -2.61 17.15 -2.57
N ARG A 108 -2.49 17.58 -3.83
CA ARG A 108 -2.41 16.67 -4.98
C ARG A 108 -1.20 15.74 -4.92
N LEU A 109 -0.05 16.24 -4.53
CA LEU A 109 1.17 15.42 -4.40
C LEU A 109 1.06 14.41 -3.25
N ALA A 110 0.47 14.81 -2.12
CA ALA A 110 0.22 13.91 -0.99
C ALA A 110 -0.74 12.78 -1.37
N LEU A 111 -1.83 13.09 -2.06
CA LEU A 111 -2.78 12.11 -2.58
C LEU A 111 -2.13 11.17 -3.61
N GLY A 112 -1.29 11.72 -4.50
CA GLY A 112 -0.57 10.91 -5.48
C GLY A 112 0.41 9.93 -4.85
N ARG A 113 1.10 10.33 -3.78
CA ARG A 113 1.98 9.44 -3.01
C ARG A 113 1.19 8.37 -2.25
N ALA A 114 0.13 8.73 -1.55
CA ALA A 114 -0.73 7.78 -0.85
C ALA A 114 -1.33 6.73 -1.80
N ASN A 115 -1.76 7.14 -3.00
CA ASN A 115 -2.21 6.19 -4.03
C ASN A 115 -1.07 5.31 -4.56
N ALA A 116 0.16 5.83 -4.68
CA ALA A 116 1.32 5.04 -5.07
C ALA A 116 1.71 4.05 -3.96
N ASP A 117 1.62 4.45 -2.69
CA ASP A 117 1.94 3.61 -1.53
C ASP A 117 0.86 2.52 -1.32
N THR A 118 -0.42 2.83 -1.50
CA THR A 118 -1.49 1.82 -1.50
C THR A 118 -1.36 0.84 -2.67
N HIS A 119 -0.88 1.31 -3.83
CA HIS A 119 -0.54 0.44 -4.95
C HIS A 119 0.78 -0.33 -4.73
N SER A 120 1.70 0.14 -3.90
CA SER A 120 2.91 -0.61 -3.53
C SER A 120 2.61 -1.68 -2.47
N ASP A 121 1.70 -1.43 -1.53
CA ASP A 121 1.24 -2.45 -0.56
C ASP A 121 0.42 -3.57 -1.22
N THR A 122 -0.25 -3.28 -2.35
CA THR A 122 -0.95 -4.31 -3.14
C THR A 122 -0.07 -4.92 -4.23
N ARG A 123 1.16 -4.42 -4.44
CA ARG A 123 2.09 -4.94 -5.45
C ARG A 123 3.17 -5.80 -4.81
N ILE A 124 3.16 -7.05 -5.19
CA ILE A 124 4.21 -8.00 -4.85
C ILE A 124 5.28 -7.92 -5.94
N LEU A 125 6.46 -7.42 -5.59
CA LEU A 125 7.63 -7.40 -6.46
C LEU A 125 8.49 -8.62 -6.16
N ALA A 126 8.44 -9.62 -7.00
CA ALA A 126 9.18 -10.84 -6.80
C ALA A 126 9.95 -11.23 -8.06
N SER A 127 11.26 -11.05 -8.03
CA SER A 127 12.18 -11.55 -9.08
C SER A 127 11.80 -11.15 -10.52
N GLY A 128 11.39 -9.89 -10.75
CA GLY A 128 11.00 -9.39 -12.07
C GLY A 128 9.53 -9.62 -12.44
N VAL A 129 8.75 -10.17 -11.52
CA VAL A 129 7.29 -10.27 -11.61
C VAL A 129 6.66 -9.22 -10.73
N VAL A 130 5.72 -8.44 -11.26
CA VAL A 130 4.90 -7.47 -10.55
C VAL A 130 3.49 -8.01 -10.49
N ILE A 131 2.99 -8.30 -9.30
CA ILE A 131 1.62 -8.75 -9.06
C ILE A 131 0.86 -7.61 -8.41
N ASP A 132 -0.23 -7.19 -8.99
CA ASP A 132 -1.11 -6.16 -8.45
C ASP A 132 -2.41 -6.84 -7.98
N GLU A 133 -2.58 -6.90 -6.65
CA GLU A 133 -3.73 -7.56 -6.03
C GLU A 133 -5.02 -6.76 -6.20
N ALA A 134 -4.94 -5.44 -6.31
CA ALA A 134 -6.12 -4.59 -6.45
C ALA A 134 -6.77 -4.73 -7.84
N SER A 135 -5.95 -4.87 -8.89
CA SER A 135 -6.41 -5.05 -10.27
C SER A 135 -6.42 -6.49 -10.76
N TYR A 136 -6.00 -7.46 -9.91
CA TYR A 136 -5.81 -8.87 -10.29
C TYR A 136 -4.93 -9.05 -11.53
N SER A 137 -3.93 -8.18 -11.69
CA SER A 137 -3.06 -8.18 -12.85
C SER A 137 -1.62 -8.59 -12.51
N VAL A 138 -0.95 -9.19 -13.48
CA VAL A 138 0.45 -9.60 -13.38
C VAL A 138 1.22 -9.04 -14.56
N LYS A 139 2.42 -8.53 -14.31
CA LYS A 139 3.39 -8.14 -15.34
C LYS A 139 4.71 -8.86 -15.14
N VAL A 140 5.32 -9.28 -16.24
CA VAL A 140 6.67 -9.85 -16.28
C VAL A 140 7.51 -8.97 -17.18
N HIS A 141 8.56 -8.34 -16.66
CA HIS A 141 9.37 -7.34 -17.38
C HIS A 141 8.50 -6.29 -18.10
N ASP A 142 7.55 -5.68 -17.35
CA ASP A 142 6.57 -4.70 -17.82
C ASP A 142 5.56 -5.17 -18.87
N LYS A 143 5.60 -6.44 -19.28
CA LYS A 143 4.61 -7.01 -20.18
C LYS A 143 3.47 -7.66 -19.39
N PRO A 144 2.21 -7.34 -19.72
CA PRO A 144 1.07 -7.95 -19.05
C PRO A 144 1.03 -9.46 -19.31
N LEU A 145 0.74 -10.23 -18.26
CA LEU A 145 0.57 -11.67 -18.29
C LEU A 145 -0.91 -12.01 -18.09
N ASP A 146 -1.51 -12.67 -19.08
CA ASP A 146 -2.91 -13.09 -19.00
C ASP A 146 -3.02 -14.39 -18.19
N LEU A 147 -3.55 -14.27 -16.96
CA LEU A 147 -3.76 -15.39 -16.05
C LEU A 147 -5.24 -15.59 -15.77
N THR A 148 -5.65 -16.86 -15.64
CA THR A 148 -6.95 -17.16 -15.03
C THR A 148 -6.90 -16.83 -13.52
N TYR A 149 -8.06 -16.63 -12.90
CA TYR A 149 -8.16 -16.33 -11.47
C TYR A 149 -7.36 -17.31 -10.60
N LYS A 150 -7.45 -18.62 -10.84
CA LYS A 150 -6.73 -19.63 -10.06
C LYS A 150 -5.23 -19.67 -10.34
N GLU A 151 -4.79 -19.33 -11.54
CA GLU A 151 -3.36 -19.15 -11.84
C GLU A 151 -2.80 -17.91 -11.16
N PHE A 152 -3.59 -16.82 -11.12
CA PHE A 152 -3.24 -15.60 -10.37
C PHE A 152 -3.11 -15.88 -8.87
N GLU A 153 -4.13 -16.49 -8.25
CA GLU A 153 -4.12 -16.83 -6.83
C GLU A 153 -2.95 -17.76 -6.46
N LEU A 154 -2.64 -18.74 -7.30
CA LEU A 154 -1.52 -19.64 -7.08
C LEU A 154 -0.18 -18.90 -7.14
N LEU A 155 0.02 -18.02 -8.13
CA LEU A 155 1.23 -17.22 -8.26
C LEU A 155 1.37 -16.26 -7.08
N ARG A 156 0.30 -15.54 -6.73
CA ARG A 156 0.24 -14.63 -5.59
C ARG A 156 0.62 -15.34 -4.29
N PHE A 157 -0.03 -16.46 -3.99
CA PHE A 157 0.23 -17.22 -2.77
C PHE A 157 1.69 -17.69 -2.67
N LEU A 158 2.25 -18.21 -3.75
CA LEU A 158 3.64 -18.66 -3.75
C LEU A 158 4.63 -17.49 -3.64
N SER A 159 4.37 -16.36 -4.30
CA SER A 159 5.26 -15.19 -4.30
C SER A 159 5.27 -14.42 -2.97
N THR A 160 4.18 -14.48 -2.20
CA THR A 160 4.13 -13.93 -0.82
C THR A 160 4.89 -14.77 0.20
N HIS A 161 5.28 -16.00 -0.19
CA HIS A 161 6.04 -16.91 0.67
C HIS A 161 7.30 -17.41 -0.04
N PRO A 162 8.23 -16.51 -0.40
CA PRO A 162 9.40 -16.87 -1.19
C PRO A 162 10.26 -17.92 -0.48
N SER A 163 10.84 -18.83 -1.27
CA SER A 163 11.69 -19.95 -0.84
C SER A 163 11.01 -20.99 0.07
N ARG A 164 9.79 -20.77 0.52
CA ARG A 164 9.03 -21.75 1.30
C ARG A 164 8.43 -22.82 0.40
N VAL A 165 8.57 -24.09 0.80
CA VAL A 165 7.98 -25.23 0.10
C VAL A 165 6.59 -25.51 0.64
N PHE A 166 5.63 -25.68 -0.25
CA PHE A 166 4.25 -26.07 0.07
C PHE A 166 3.92 -27.41 -0.59
N THR A 167 3.27 -28.28 0.16
CA THR A 167 2.76 -29.53 -0.41
C THR A 167 1.59 -29.26 -1.37
N ARG A 168 1.26 -30.24 -2.19
CA ARG A 168 0.11 -30.15 -3.10
C ARG A 168 -1.21 -29.98 -2.35
N GLU A 169 -1.35 -30.67 -1.23
CA GLU A 169 -2.51 -30.59 -0.35
C GLU A 169 -2.65 -29.18 0.25
N GLN A 170 -1.53 -28.60 0.74
CA GLN A 170 -1.53 -27.24 1.26
C GLN A 170 -1.92 -26.24 0.19
N LEU A 171 -1.33 -26.33 -1.01
CA LEU A 171 -1.68 -25.44 -2.11
C LEU A 171 -3.14 -25.59 -2.56
N LEU A 172 -3.66 -26.83 -2.56
CA LEU A 172 -5.06 -27.08 -2.88
C LEU A 172 -5.97 -26.40 -1.86
N SER A 173 -5.72 -26.57 -0.58
CA SER A 173 -6.49 -25.96 0.50
C SER A 173 -6.43 -24.44 0.47
N GLU A 174 -5.24 -23.85 0.34
CA GLU A 174 -5.03 -22.38 0.40
C GLU A 174 -5.57 -21.63 -0.81
N VAL A 175 -5.44 -22.23 -2.01
CA VAL A 175 -5.81 -21.56 -3.27
C VAL A 175 -7.23 -21.91 -3.72
N TRP A 176 -7.70 -23.15 -3.50
CA TRP A 176 -9.03 -23.61 -3.92
C TRP A 176 -10.04 -23.66 -2.78
N GLY A 177 -9.57 -23.69 -1.54
CA GLY A 177 -10.42 -23.77 -0.35
C GLY A 177 -10.56 -25.20 0.17
N TYR A 178 -10.91 -25.32 1.45
CA TYR A 178 -11.06 -26.60 2.15
C TYR A 178 -12.19 -27.47 1.58
N ASP A 179 -13.23 -26.84 1.01
CA ASP A 179 -14.39 -27.53 0.45
C ASP A 179 -14.22 -27.95 -1.02
N TYR A 180 -12.99 -27.86 -1.56
CA TYR A 180 -12.74 -28.24 -2.93
C TYR A 180 -12.56 -29.75 -3.06
N PHE A 181 -13.47 -30.41 -3.76
CA PHE A 181 -13.50 -31.87 -3.94
C PHE A 181 -12.57 -32.40 -5.04
N GLY A 182 -11.79 -31.54 -5.71
CA GLY A 182 -10.83 -31.95 -6.74
C GLY A 182 -9.56 -32.51 -6.10
N GLY A 183 -8.90 -33.42 -6.82
CA GLY A 183 -7.63 -34.01 -6.38
C GLY A 183 -6.44 -33.05 -6.51
N THR A 184 -5.35 -33.35 -5.81
CA THR A 184 -4.08 -32.57 -5.81
C THR A 184 -3.46 -32.43 -7.20
N ARG A 185 -3.82 -33.27 -8.17
CA ARG A 185 -3.42 -33.15 -9.58
C ARG A 185 -3.86 -31.83 -10.22
N THR A 186 -4.91 -31.20 -9.67
CA THR A 186 -5.35 -29.85 -10.10
C THR A 186 -4.22 -28.83 -9.94
N VAL A 187 -3.46 -28.90 -8.86
CA VAL A 187 -2.32 -28.03 -8.60
C VAL A 187 -1.25 -28.21 -9.70
N ASP A 188 -0.90 -29.46 -10.01
CA ASP A 188 0.11 -29.77 -11.04
C ASP A 188 -0.28 -29.20 -12.42
N VAL A 189 -1.57 -29.31 -12.78
CA VAL A 189 -2.09 -28.77 -14.05
C VAL A 189 -1.97 -27.23 -14.10
N HIS A 190 -2.32 -26.55 -13.00
CA HIS A 190 -2.22 -25.08 -12.94
C HIS A 190 -0.77 -24.60 -12.89
N VAL A 191 0.10 -25.28 -12.15
CA VAL A 191 1.55 -25.00 -12.17
C VAL A 191 2.11 -25.14 -13.59
N ARG A 192 1.76 -26.21 -14.33
CA ARG A 192 2.21 -26.39 -15.69
C ARG A 192 1.74 -25.25 -16.61
N ARG A 193 0.47 -24.85 -16.50
CA ARG A 193 -0.10 -23.74 -17.30
C ARG A 193 0.57 -22.41 -16.93
N LEU A 194 0.76 -22.16 -15.64
CA LEU A 194 1.41 -20.94 -15.14
C LEU A 194 2.86 -20.85 -15.63
N ARG A 195 3.63 -21.94 -15.59
CA ARG A 195 4.98 -22.00 -16.14
C ARG A 195 5.01 -21.69 -17.63
N ALA A 196 4.10 -22.30 -18.41
CA ALA A 196 4.01 -22.04 -19.84
C ALA A 196 3.73 -20.56 -20.14
N LYS A 197 2.93 -19.88 -19.31
CA LYS A 197 2.65 -18.44 -19.45
C LYS A 197 3.81 -17.56 -18.97
N LEU A 198 4.53 -17.95 -17.93
CA LEU A 198 5.72 -17.26 -17.45
C LEU A 198 6.90 -17.33 -18.44
N GLY A 199 6.91 -18.31 -19.34
CA GLY A 199 7.92 -18.45 -20.38
C GLY A 199 9.34 -18.56 -19.81
N GLU A 200 10.23 -17.60 -20.15
CA GLU A 200 11.61 -17.58 -19.65
C GLU A 200 11.73 -17.52 -18.12
N MET A 201 10.68 -17.10 -17.45
CA MET A 201 10.63 -17.02 -15.99
C MET A 201 9.97 -18.26 -15.35
N GLU A 202 9.76 -19.35 -16.08
CA GLU A 202 9.10 -20.57 -15.55
C GLU A 202 9.79 -21.15 -14.31
N GLN A 203 11.11 -20.96 -14.20
CA GLN A 203 11.93 -21.37 -13.06
C GLN A 203 11.59 -20.69 -11.74
N LEU A 204 10.83 -19.58 -11.77
CA LEU A 204 10.32 -18.95 -10.54
C LEU A 204 9.41 -19.90 -9.76
N ILE A 205 8.75 -20.83 -10.43
CA ILE A 205 7.97 -21.88 -9.76
C ILE A 205 8.83 -23.15 -9.70
N GLY A 206 9.55 -23.31 -8.60
CA GLY A 206 10.39 -24.48 -8.34
C GLY A 206 9.57 -25.71 -7.96
N THR A 207 10.01 -26.91 -8.40
CA THR A 207 9.47 -28.20 -7.95
C THR A 207 10.39 -28.82 -6.92
N VAL A 208 9.83 -29.20 -5.78
CA VAL A 208 10.51 -30.09 -4.82
C VAL A 208 9.93 -31.50 -5.01
N ARG A 209 10.77 -32.41 -5.54
CA ARG A 209 10.32 -33.78 -5.90
C ARG A 209 9.68 -34.48 -4.71
N ASN A 210 8.56 -35.15 -4.94
CA ASN A 210 7.76 -35.87 -3.95
C ASN A 210 7.14 -35.00 -2.82
N VAL A 211 7.34 -33.66 -2.84
CA VAL A 211 6.79 -32.73 -1.84
C VAL A 211 5.76 -31.81 -2.49
N GLY A 212 6.22 -30.86 -3.34
CA GLY A 212 5.32 -29.85 -3.89
C GLY A 212 6.07 -28.76 -4.63
N TYR A 213 5.68 -27.51 -4.37
CA TYR A 213 6.16 -26.36 -5.11
C TYR A 213 6.61 -25.23 -4.19
N ARG A 214 7.46 -24.34 -4.71
CA ARG A 214 7.92 -23.12 -4.04
C ARG A 214 8.10 -21.99 -5.05
N PHE A 215 8.16 -20.75 -4.58
CA PHE A 215 8.63 -19.62 -5.36
C PHE A 215 10.13 -19.45 -5.16
N ASN A 216 10.90 -19.47 -6.25
CA ASN A 216 12.34 -19.23 -6.22
C ASN A 216 12.61 -17.73 -6.34
N VAL A 217 13.48 -17.18 -5.49
CA VAL A 217 14.02 -15.83 -5.68
C VAL A 217 15.13 -15.87 -6.73
N ALA A 218 15.40 -14.73 -7.40
CA ALA A 218 16.32 -14.68 -8.55
C ALA A 218 17.74 -15.20 -8.27
N GLU A 219 18.23 -15.14 -7.04
CA GLU A 219 19.52 -15.71 -6.63
C GLU A 219 19.52 -17.24 -6.61
N ASP A 220 18.41 -17.87 -6.24
CA ASP A 220 18.26 -19.33 -6.23
C ASP A 220 18.10 -19.90 -7.64
N ALA A 221 17.54 -19.13 -8.56
CA ALA A 221 17.32 -19.55 -9.95
C ALA A 221 18.64 -19.73 -10.72
N ARG A 222 19.72 -19.04 -10.33
CA ARG A 222 21.05 -19.18 -10.96
C ARG A 222 21.84 -20.40 -10.47
N LYS A 223 21.41 -21.03 -9.38
CA LYS A 223 22.07 -22.20 -8.77
C LYS A 223 21.43 -23.54 -9.09
N ALA A 224 20.33 -23.56 -9.87
CA ALA A 224 19.72 -24.81 -10.30
C ALA A 224 20.66 -25.51 -11.31
N PRO A 225 21.13 -26.75 -11.08
CA PRO A 225 21.92 -27.47 -12.06
C PRO A 225 21.07 -27.74 -13.29
N LEU A 226 21.59 -27.39 -14.45
CA LEU A 226 21.10 -27.85 -15.75
C LEU A 226 21.09 -29.38 -15.70
N SER A 227 19.91 -29.97 -15.55
CA SER A 227 19.76 -31.41 -15.64
C SER A 227 19.96 -31.83 -17.11
N ALA A 228 21.06 -32.55 -17.33
CA ALA A 228 21.33 -33.29 -18.55
C ALA A 228 20.28 -34.38 -18.77
#